data_89d3020bf669d8438e6e83344c530180
#
_entry.id   89d3020bf669d8438e6e83344c530180
#
_cell.length_a   1.000
_cell.length_b   1.000
_cell.length_c   1.000
_cell.angle_alpha   90.00
_cell.angle_beta   90.00
_cell.angle_gamma   90.00
#
_symmetry.space_group_name_H-M   'P 1'
#
loop_
_entity.id
_entity.type
_entity.pdbx_description
1 polymer ?
#
loop_
_entity_poly.entity_id
_entity_poly.type
_entity_poly.pdbx_seq_one_letter_code
_entity_poly.pdbx_strand_id
1 'polypeptide(L)'
;MSQKYATRSEDYSKWYNDLIFRANLAEHSEVKGMMIIKPYGYAIWESMRDILDAKFKETGHQNAYFPLFIPKSYLSKEASHVEGFAKECAVVTHYRLKNDPNGGGVVVDPEAKLEEELIVRPTSETIIWNS
;
A
#
# COMPACT_ATOMS: atom_id res chain seq x y z
N MET A 1 -15.83 -14.62 31.76
CA MET A 1 -15.55 -13.22 32.18
C MET A 1 -15.79 -12.33 30.98
N SER A 2 -16.70 -11.37 31.06
CA SER A 2 -16.92 -10.44 29.93
C SER A 2 -15.70 -9.50 29.86
N GLN A 3 -15.03 -9.50 28.75
CA GLN A 3 -13.90 -8.62 28.52
C GLN A 3 -14.43 -7.17 28.53
N LYS A 4 -13.98 -6.38 29.50
CA LYS A 4 -14.36 -4.97 29.60
C LYS A 4 -13.63 -4.19 28.51
N TYR A 5 -14.36 -3.68 27.55
CA TYR A 5 -13.81 -2.87 26.47
C TYR A 5 -13.67 -1.41 26.93
N ALA A 6 -12.65 -0.74 26.40
CA ALA A 6 -12.50 0.68 26.62
C ALA A 6 -13.67 1.45 26.01
N THR A 7 -14.13 2.48 26.70
CA THR A 7 -15.06 3.44 26.11
C THR A 7 -14.28 4.54 25.38
N ARG A 8 -14.95 5.25 24.48
CA ARG A 8 -14.35 6.35 23.72
C ARG A 8 -13.72 7.43 24.62
N SER A 9 -14.31 7.66 25.79
CA SER A 9 -13.84 8.68 26.75
C SER A 9 -12.69 8.20 27.63
N GLU A 10 -12.57 6.90 27.88
CA GLU A 10 -11.49 6.32 28.68
C GLU A 10 -10.19 6.18 27.91
N ASP A 11 -10.26 5.63 26.70
CA ASP A 11 -9.11 5.42 25.80
C ASP A 11 -9.60 5.39 24.35
N TYR A 12 -9.46 6.50 23.64
CA TYR A 12 -9.95 6.65 22.27
C TYR A 12 -9.27 5.66 21.31
N SER A 13 -7.95 5.53 21.38
CA SER A 13 -7.19 4.67 20.47
C SER A 13 -7.55 3.20 20.66
N LYS A 14 -7.63 2.75 21.89
CA LYS A 14 -8.04 1.38 22.21
C LYS A 14 -9.49 1.13 21.80
N TRP A 15 -10.41 2.03 22.13
CA TRP A 15 -11.82 1.95 21.72
C TRP A 15 -11.95 1.84 20.21
N TYR A 16 -11.23 2.68 19.45
CA TYR A 16 -11.28 2.69 17.99
C TYR A 16 -10.81 1.36 17.38
N ASN A 17 -9.68 0.85 17.83
CA ASN A 17 -9.14 -0.43 17.35
C ASN A 17 -10.03 -1.62 17.75
N ASP A 18 -10.51 -1.66 18.98
CA ASP A 18 -11.45 -2.70 19.45
C ASP A 18 -12.75 -2.69 18.62
N LEU A 19 -13.25 -1.49 18.28
CA LEU A 19 -14.47 -1.33 17.47
C LEU A 19 -14.28 -1.89 16.05
N ILE A 20 -13.19 -1.50 15.37
CA ILE A 20 -12.87 -1.95 14.01
C ILE A 20 -12.76 -3.47 13.95
N PHE A 21 -12.04 -4.06 14.89
CA PHE A 21 -11.87 -5.51 14.97
C PHE A 21 -13.21 -6.23 15.23
N ARG A 22 -13.98 -5.78 16.22
CA ARG A 22 -15.26 -6.39 16.60
C ARG A 22 -16.35 -6.22 15.55
N ALA A 23 -16.38 -5.09 14.88
CA ALA A 23 -17.31 -4.85 13.77
C ALA A 23 -16.88 -5.57 12.47
N ASN A 24 -15.80 -6.36 12.53
CA ASN A 24 -15.29 -7.13 11.39
C ASN A 24 -14.98 -6.27 10.17
N LEU A 25 -14.41 -5.08 10.41
CA LEU A 25 -14.08 -4.12 9.36
C LEU A 25 -12.68 -4.31 8.80
N ALA A 26 -11.69 -4.57 9.66
CA ALA A 26 -10.31 -4.80 9.28
C ALA A 26 -9.59 -5.68 10.31
N GLU A 27 -8.46 -6.26 9.90
CA GLU A 27 -7.56 -7.04 10.76
C GLU A 27 -6.12 -6.89 10.30
N HIS A 28 -5.17 -7.27 11.15
CA HIS A 28 -3.75 -7.29 10.79
C HIS A 28 -3.44 -8.42 9.81
N SER A 29 -2.57 -8.15 8.84
CA SER A 29 -2.00 -9.19 8.00
C SER A 29 -0.71 -9.74 8.62
N GLU A 30 -0.15 -10.79 7.99
CA GLU A 30 1.17 -11.33 8.35
C GLU A 30 2.31 -10.32 8.15
N VAL A 31 2.10 -9.29 7.33
CA VAL A 31 3.09 -8.25 7.07
C VAL A 31 2.82 -7.05 7.96
N LYS A 32 3.79 -6.73 8.82
CA LYS A 32 3.68 -5.60 9.74
C LYS A 32 3.38 -4.29 8.99
N GLY A 33 2.38 -3.58 9.47
CA GLY A 33 1.94 -2.30 8.88
C GLY A 33 0.99 -2.43 7.70
N MET A 34 0.69 -3.66 7.25
CA MET A 34 -0.30 -3.91 6.22
C MET A 34 -1.56 -4.51 6.84
N MET A 35 -2.71 -3.98 6.44
CA MET A 35 -4.01 -4.38 6.97
C MET A 35 -4.82 -5.15 5.92
N ILE A 36 -5.60 -6.13 6.40
CA ILE A 36 -6.65 -6.75 5.61
C ILE A 36 -7.93 -5.97 5.87
N ILE A 37 -8.46 -5.32 4.86
CA ILE A 37 -9.76 -4.64 4.93
C ILE A 37 -10.84 -5.65 4.55
N LYS A 38 -11.72 -5.95 5.49
CA LYS A 38 -12.77 -6.95 5.35
C LYS A 38 -13.99 -6.40 4.59
N PRO A 39 -14.92 -7.25 4.14
CA PRO A 39 -16.02 -6.83 3.27
C PRO A 39 -16.83 -5.64 3.79
N TYR A 40 -17.16 -5.59 5.08
CA TYR A 40 -17.91 -4.46 5.65
C TYR A 40 -17.10 -3.16 5.65
N GLY A 41 -15.82 -3.23 5.99
CA GLY A 41 -14.93 -2.09 5.93
C GLY A 41 -14.70 -1.63 4.49
N TYR A 42 -14.53 -2.58 3.58
CA TYR A 42 -14.32 -2.25 2.16
C TYR A 42 -15.57 -1.64 1.52
N ALA A 43 -16.76 -2.09 1.88
CA ALA A 43 -18.03 -1.50 1.40
C ALA A 43 -18.17 -0.02 1.80
N ILE A 44 -17.70 0.37 3.00
CA ILE A 44 -17.67 1.78 3.41
C ILE A 44 -16.74 2.57 2.49
N TRP A 45 -15.55 2.04 2.24
CA TRP A 45 -14.58 2.66 1.33
C TRP A 45 -15.12 2.78 -0.10
N GLU A 46 -15.74 1.74 -0.63
CA GLU A 46 -16.35 1.75 -1.97
C GLU A 46 -17.42 2.83 -2.08
N SER A 47 -18.29 2.94 -1.08
CA SER A 47 -19.35 3.97 -1.06
C SER A 47 -18.76 5.39 -1.07
N MET A 48 -17.71 5.65 -0.29
CA MET A 48 -17.04 6.95 -0.27
C MET A 48 -16.36 7.23 -1.60
N ARG A 49 -15.65 6.24 -2.16
CA ARG A 49 -14.98 6.34 -3.46
C ARG A 49 -15.98 6.68 -4.56
N ASP A 50 -17.08 5.94 -4.64
CA ASP A 50 -18.04 6.07 -5.74
C ASP A 50 -18.75 7.43 -5.71
N ILE A 51 -19.09 7.93 -4.52
CA ILE A 51 -19.67 9.26 -4.36
C ILE A 51 -18.66 10.35 -4.78
N LEU A 52 -17.41 10.22 -4.38
CA LEU A 52 -16.37 11.20 -4.71
C LEU A 52 -16.00 11.16 -6.19
N ASP A 53 -15.88 9.96 -6.78
CA ASP A 53 -15.61 9.76 -8.20
C ASP A 53 -16.70 10.35 -9.09
N ALA A 54 -17.97 10.16 -8.73
CA ALA A 54 -19.10 10.78 -9.43
C ALA A 54 -18.99 12.32 -9.45
N LYS A 55 -18.64 12.91 -8.30
CA LYS A 55 -18.47 14.37 -8.20
C LYS A 55 -17.32 14.91 -9.08
N PHE A 56 -16.21 14.17 -9.16
CA PHE A 56 -15.13 14.54 -10.09
C PHE A 56 -15.57 14.44 -11.55
N LYS A 57 -16.30 13.40 -11.93
CA LYS A 57 -16.80 13.22 -13.29
C LYS A 57 -17.81 14.30 -13.70
N GLU A 58 -18.64 14.77 -12.78
CA GLU A 58 -19.57 15.91 -13.02
C GLU A 58 -18.81 17.18 -13.44
N THR A 59 -17.57 17.35 -13.03
CA THR A 59 -16.71 18.49 -13.38
C THR A 59 -15.81 18.22 -14.59
N GLY A 60 -16.03 17.13 -15.32
CA GLY A 60 -15.32 16.78 -16.56
C GLY A 60 -14.00 16.04 -16.37
N HIS A 61 -13.65 15.64 -15.14
CA HIS A 61 -12.46 14.83 -14.88
C HIS A 61 -12.64 13.40 -15.38
N GLN A 62 -11.54 12.79 -15.79
CA GLN A 62 -11.49 11.41 -16.26
C GLN A 62 -10.50 10.60 -15.41
N ASN A 63 -10.86 9.34 -15.16
CA ASN A 63 -9.99 8.44 -14.42
C ASN A 63 -8.86 7.94 -15.31
N ALA A 64 -7.66 7.86 -14.76
CA ALA A 64 -6.51 7.20 -15.36
C ALA A 64 -5.87 6.24 -14.34
N TYR A 65 -5.19 5.22 -14.85
CA TYR A 65 -4.47 4.26 -14.02
C TYR A 65 -3.01 4.21 -14.44
N PHE A 66 -2.11 4.38 -13.49
CA PHE A 66 -0.66 4.32 -13.71
C PHE A 66 -0.05 3.06 -13.09
N PRO A 67 1.05 2.53 -13.65
CA PRO A 67 1.72 1.36 -13.12
C PRO A 67 2.11 1.49 -11.64
N LEU A 68 2.07 0.35 -10.92
CA LEU A 68 2.51 0.28 -9.53
C LEU A 68 4.03 0.45 -9.40
N PHE A 69 4.77 -0.15 -10.32
CA PHE A 69 6.24 -0.11 -10.32
C PHE A 69 6.75 1.02 -11.21
N ILE A 70 7.75 1.72 -10.72
CA ILE A 70 8.47 2.73 -11.48
C ILE A 70 9.98 2.39 -11.51
N PRO A 71 10.70 2.73 -12.59
CA PRO A 71 12.14 2.59 -12.62
C PRO A 71 12.81 3.46 -11.55
N LYS A 72 13.84 2.92 -10.89
CA LYS A 72 14.62 3.66 -9.88
C LYS A 72 15.19 4.97 -10.42
N SER A 73 15.56 4.98 -11.72
CA SER A 73 16.07 6.17 -12.41
C SER A 73 15.11 7.37 -12.37
N TYR A 74 13.80 7.14 -12.32
CA TYR A 74 12.81 8.23 -12.22
C TYR A 74 12.97 8.99 -10.90
N LEU A 75 13.10 8.28 -9.77
CA LEU A 75 13.32 8.93 -8.47
C LEU A 75 14.67 9.66 -8.39
N SER A 76 15.68 9.16 -9.08
CA SER A 76 17.01 9.79 -9.10
C SER A 76 17.01 11.17 -9.76
N LYS A 77 16.16 11.37 -10.77
CA LYS A 77 15.97 12.68 -11.43
C LYS A 77 15.28 13.69 -10.51
N GLU A 78 14.30 13.23 -9.71
CA GLU A 78 13.54 14.10 -8.81
C GLU A 78 14.25 14.38 -7.49
N ALA A 79 15.05 13.45 -6.99
CA ALA A 79 15.81 13.61 -5.75
C ALA A 79 16.77 14.82 -5.79
N SER A 80 17.13 15.31 -6.98
CA SER A 80 17.89 16.54 -7.17
C SER A 80 17.05 17.81 -7.06
N HIS A 81 15.71 17.68 -7.10
CA HIS A 81 14.81 18.84 -7.14
C HIS A 81 13.87 18.94 -5.92
N VAL A 82 13.74 17.90 -5.11
CA VAL A 82 12.82 17.87 -3.96
C VAL A 82 13.56 17.51 -2.67
N GLU A 83 13.88 18.51 -1.85
CA GLU A 83 14.26 18.30 -0.46
C GLU A 83 13.05 17.73 0.31
N GLY A 84 13.20 16.54 0.90
CA GLY A 84 12.15 15.90 1.70
C GLY A 84 11.34 14.82 1.01
N PHE A 85 11.71 14.40 -0.19
CA PHE A 85 11.11 13.24 -0.84
C PHE A 85 11.32 11.97 -0.02
N ALA A 86 10.25 11.20 0.21
CA ALA A 86 10.30 9.96 0.97
C ALA A 86 11.27 8.97 0.30
N LYS A 87 12.42 8.75 0.95
CA LYS A 87 13.43 7.77 0.49
C LYS A 87 13.09 6.34 0.95
N GLU A 88 12.08 6.19 1.80
CA GLU A 88 11.62 4.91 2.31
C GLU A 88 10.58 4.32 1.36
N CYS A 89 10.96 3.28 0.62
CA CYS A 89 10.08 2.59 -0.32
C CYS A 89 10.53 1.13 -0.48
N ALA A 90 9.63 0.28 -0.95
CA ALA A 90 9.98 -1.08 -1.32
C ALA A 90 10.69 -1.09 -2.68
N VAL A 91 11.82 -1.77 -2.75
CA VAL A 91 12.64 -1.90 -3.96
C VAL A 91 12.60 -3.35 -4.43
N VAL A 92 12.23 -3.57 -5.68
CA VAL A 92 12.23 -4.89 -6.33
C VAL A 92 13.53 -5.04 -7.08
N THR A 93 14.32 -6.02 -6.67
CA THR A 93 15.68 -6.27 -7.20
C THR A 93 15.76 -7.50 -8.11
N HIS A 94 14.83 -8.46 -7.95
CA HIS A 94 14.81 -9.73 -8.67
C HIS A 94 13.38 -10.05 -9.14
N TYR A 95 13.29 -10.85 -10.22
CA TYR A 95 12.01 -11.21 -10.84
C TYR A 95 11.64 -12.69 -10.72
N ARG A 96 12.49 -13.53 -10.06
CA ARG A 96 12.26 -14.97 -9.97
C ARG A 96 12.68 -15.54 -8.62
N LEU A 97 11.94 -16.52 -8.16
CA LEU A 97 12.31 -17.39 -7.06
C LEU A 97 12.74 -18.75 -7.60
N LYS A 98 13.55 -19.47 -6.83
CA LYS A 98 13.92 -20.86 -7.08
C LYS A 98 13.78 -21.70 -5.81
N ASN A 99 13.74 -23.01 -5.97
CA ASN A 99 13.74 -23.90 -4.82
C ASN A 99 15.03 -23.73 -4.01
N ASP A 100 14.90 -23.73 -2.67
CA ASP A 100 16.07 -23.71 -1.79
C ASP A 100 16.82 -25.04 -1.93
N PRO A 101 18.11 -25.02 -2.33
CA PRO A 101 18.91 -26.25 -2.46
C PRO A 101 19.13 -26.98 -1.14
N ASN A 102 18.96 -26.29 0.00
CA ASN A 102 19.08 -26.88 1.34
C ASN A 102 17.76 -27.48 1.87
N GLY A 103 16.68 -27.38 1.09
CA GLY A 103 15.33 -27.79 1.50
C GLY A 103 14.66 -26.75 2.41
N GLY A 104 13.36 -26.57 2.24
CA GLY A 104 12.58 -25.68 3.14
C GLY A 104 11.83 -24.54 2.45
N GLY A 105 11.64 -24.60 1.12
CA GLY A 105 10.83 -23.63 0.42
C GLY A 105 11.49 -23.00 -0.79
N VAL A 106 11.30 -21.68 -0.94
CA VAL A 106 11.83 -20.91 -2.08
C VAL A 106 12.74 -19.79 -1.60
N VAL A 107 13.76 -19.51 -2.42
CA VAL A 107 14.71 -18.41 -2.20
C VAL A 107 14.77 -17.53 -3.44
N VAL A 108 15.22 -16.31 -3.28
CA VAL A 108 15.46 -15.42 -4.41
C VAL A 108 16.53 -16.03 -5.32
N ASP A 109 16.25 -16.09 -6.61
CA ASP A 109 17.24 -16.56 -7.59
C ASP A 109 18.25 -15.44 -7.89
N PRO A 110 19.53 -15.59 -7.51
CA PRO A 110 20.53 -14.55 -7.71
C PRO A 110 20.83 -14.28 -9.19
N GLU A 111 20.51 -15.21 -10.10
CA GLU A 111 20.69 -15.03 -11.54
C GLU A 111 19.55 -14.21 -12.18
N ALA A 112 18.44 -14.05 -11.46
CA ALA A 112 17.27 -13.32 -11.92
C ALA A 112 17.25 -11.87 -11.41
N LYS A 113 18.42 -11.25 -11.27
CA LYS A 113 18.53 -9.83 -10.89
C LYS A 113 18.02 -8.93 -12.03
N LEU A 114 17.25 -7.92 -11.68
CA LEU A 114 16.81 -6.89 -12.63
C LEU A 114 18.02 -6.04 -13.07
N GLU A 115 18.10 -5.70 -14.34
CA GLU A 115 19.09 -4.75 -14.87
C GLU A 115 18.88 -3.36 -14.26
N GLU A 116 17.63 -2.93 -14.16
CA GLU A 116 17.22 -1.73 -13.45
C GLU A 116 16.25 -2.11 -12.31
N GLU A 117 16.56 -1.71 -11.10
CA GLU A 117 15.71 -1.92 -9.93
C GLU A 117 14.39 -1.15 -10.08
N LEU A 118 13.30 -1.77 -9.66
CA LEU A 118 11.97 -1.17 -9.67
C LEU A 118 11.60 -0.75 -8.25
N ILE A 119 10.85 0.33 -8.16
CA ILE A 119 10.35 0.86 -6.90
C ILE A 119 8.83 0.73 -6.88
N VAL A 120 8.30 0.22 -5.77
CA VAL A 120 6.87 0.38 -5.49
C VAL A 120 6.63 1.86 -5.24
N ARG A 121 5.89 2.50 -6.12
CA ARG A 121 5.70 3.96 -6.08
C ARG A 121 5.25 4.47 -4.72
N PRO A 122 5.99 5.36 -4.05
CA PRO A 122 5.54 6.02 -2.82
C PRO A 122 4.53 7.13 -3.13
N THR A 123 4.56 7.65 -4.35
CA THR A 123 3.69 8.70 -4.87
C THR A 123 3.43 8.49 -6.36
N SER A 124 2.38 9.09 -6.89
CA SER A 124 2.01 8.98 -8.32
C SER A 124 2.56 10.13 -9.18
N GLU A 125 2.98 11.23 -8.57
CA GLU A 125 3.41 12.44 -9.29
C GLU A 125 4.57 12.17 -10.23
N THR A 126 5.56 11.38 -9.77
CA THR A 126 6.73 11.00 -10.57
C THR A 126 6.37 10.35 -11.90
N ILE A 127 5.37 9.47 -11.90
CA ILE A 127 4.96 8.76 -13.09
C ILE A 127 4.05 9.62 -13.98
N ILE A 128 3.21 10.43 -13.37
CA ILE A 128 2.32 11.38 -14.08
C ILE A 128 3.14 12.40 -14.84
N TRP A 129 4.23 12.91 -14.23
CA TRP A 129 5.10 13.91 -14.83
C TRP A 129 5.94 13.39 -16.01
N ASN A 130 6.20 12.10 -16.04
CA ASN A 130 7.00 11.45 -17.10
C ASN A 130 6.12 10.78 -18.19
N SER A 131 4.80 10.90 -18.13
CA SER A 131 3.85 10.43 -19.13
C SER A 131 3.41 11.58 -20.03
#